data_22e2bd408fa54b2ef3752b547e910335
#
_entry.id   22e2bd408fa54b2ef3752b547e910335
#
_cell.length_a   1.000
_cell.length_b   1.000
_cell.length_c   1.000
_cell.angle_alpha   90.00
_cell.angle_beta   90.00
_cell.angle_gamma   90.00
#
_symmetry.space_group_name_H-M   'P 1'
#
loop_
_entity.id
_entity.type
_entity.pdbx_description
1 polymer ?
#
loop_
_entity_poly.entity_id
_entity_poly.type
_entity_poly.pdbx_seq_one_letter_code
_entity_poly.pdbx_strand_id
1 'polypeptide(L)'
;MAKKITKKQARKETAAAVENALEKYLSTTLSADEGKQAGDTSPLGTPYRRGSVTLRGKMVPRHSTTGKLISEEPGTDWRDADPWRTLRIQSEFVDGFDALAKLGPAVSIFGSARTEPTDPYYEHAMQIAGKLANKNIAVITGGGPGIMEAANRGAALAGGTSVGLSIELPFEETTNDWVNLGIEFRYFFVRKTMFVKYSSGAIFFPGGYGTLDEMFEVLVLAQTHKIGNMPIVLFGTEYWQDLVKWIKGPLLDQNMISESDIDLFTVTDSHEEAIRIATSGITSK
;
A
#
# COMPACT_ATOMS: atom_id res chain seq x y z
N MET A 1 -16.24 35.39 39.01
CA MET A 1 -14.85 35.74 38.65
C MET A 1 -14.25 34.58 37.84
N ALA A 2 -14.20 34.68 36.52
CA ALA A 2 -13.59 33.65 35.69
C ALA A 2 -12.07 33.89 35.62
N LYS A 3 -11.26 32.89 36.04
CA LYS A 3 -9.80 32.97 35.94
C LYS A 3 -9.36 33.00 34.47
N LYS A 4 -8.74 34.11 34.05
CA LYS A 4 -8.09 34.21 32.73
C LYS A 4 -6.89 33.25 32.69
N ILE A 5 -7.02 32.16 31.95
CA ILE A 5 -5.89 31.25 31.66
C ILE A 5 -4.94 31.97 30.72
N THR A 6 -3.66 32.04 31.07
CA THR A 6 -2.65 32.65 30.20
C THR A 6 -2.34 31.74 29.01
N LYS A 7 -1.98 32.31 27.84
CA LYS A 7 -1.61 31.56 26.63
C LYS A 7 -0.55 30.45 26.90
N LYS A 8 0.32 30.67 27.87
CA LYS A 8 1.36 29.70 28.28
C LYS A 8 0.78 28.52 29.06
N GLN A 9 -0.25 28.77 29.90
CA GLN A 9 -0.98 27.73 30.62
C GLN A 9 -1.84 26.86 29.68
N ALA A 10 -2.56 27.48 28.75
CA ALA A 10 -3.35 26.79 27.74
C ALA A 10 -2.47 25.87 26.86
N ARG A 11 -1.28 26.33 26.44
CA ARG A 11 -0.33 25.49 25.69
C ARG A 11 0.19 24.29 26.49
N LYS A 12 0.43 24.47 27.80
CA LYS A 12 0.91 23.39 28.66
C LYS A 12 -0.17 22.34 28.93
N GLU A 13 -1.44 22.77 29.06
CA GLU A 13 -2.59 21.87 29.23
C GLU A 13 -2.91 21.13 27.93
N THR A 14 -2.76 21.77 26.75
CA THR A 14 -2.93 21.12 25.47
C THR A 14 -1.81 20.09 25.21
N ALA A 15 -0.56 20.40 25.54
CA ALA A 15 0.56 19.45 25.39
C ALA A 15 0.37 18.23 26.30
N ALA A 16 0.00 18.43 27.56
CA ALA A 16 -0.29 17.33 28.49
C ALA A 16 -1.50 16.48 28.08
N ALA A 17 -2.53 17.09 27.48
CA ALA A 17 -3.69 16.37 26.95
C ALA A 17 -3.33 15.53 25.71
N VAL A 18 -2.45 16.03 24.83
CA VAL A 18 -1.93 15.30 23.67
C VAL A 18 -1.04 14.14 24.12
N GLU A 19 -0.18 14.35 25.10
CA GLU A 19 0.70 13.33 25.66
C GLU A 19 -0.09 12.19 26.33
N ASN A 20 -1.11 12.52 27.14
CA ASN A 20 -2.02 11.54 27.73
C ASN A 20 -2.89 10.80 26.69
N ALA A 21 -3.32 11.48 25.62
CA ALA A 21 -4.03 10.84 24.52
C ALA A 21 -3.13 9.89 23.73
N LEU A 22 -1.86 10.25 23.56
CA LEU A 22 -0.85 9.42 22.89
C LEU A 22 -0.50 8.19 23.74
N GLU A 23 -0.31 8.36 25.06
CA GLU A 23 -0.08 7.24 25.99
C GLU A 23 -1.28 6.29 26.04
N LYS A 24 -2.50 6.82 26.05
CA LYS A 24 -3.71 6.02 26.03
C LYS A 24 -3.87 5.28 24.69
N TYR A 25 -3.56 5.91 23.57
CA TYR A 25 -3.56 5.28 22.25
C TYR A 25 -2.51 4.17 22.18
N LEU A 26 -1.28 4.44 22.65
CA LEU A 26 -0.20 3.46 22.69
C LEU A 26 -0.51 2.29 23.64
N SER A 27 -1.09 2.56 24.82
CA SER A 27 -1.49 1.49 25.74
C SER A 27 -2.65 0.65 25.21
N THR A 28 -3.59 1.25 24.48
CA THR A 28 -4.72 0.54 23.86
C THR A 28 -4.25 -0.29 22.67
N THR A 29 -3.27 0.21 21.90
CA THR A 29 -2.69 -0.52 20.77
C THR A 29 -1.78 -1.65 21.24
N LEU A 30 -1.04 -1.45 22.33
CA LEU A 30 -0.19 -2.48 22.95
C LEU A 30 -0.99 -3.56 23.69
N SER A 31 -2.18 -3.24 24.22
CA SER A 31 -3.08 -4.23 24.85
C SER A 31 -3.98 -4.96 23.83
N ALA A 32 -4.15 -4.44 22.63
CA ALA A 32 -4.84 -5.13 21.54
C ALA A 32 -3.98 -6.22 20.89
N ASP A 33 -2.67 -6.23 21.16
CA ASP A 33 -1.70 -7.20 20.61
C ASP A 33 -1.57 -8.50 21.43
N GLU A 34 -2.48 -8.74 22.41
CA GLU A 34 -2.60 -10.04 23.09
C GLU A 34 -3.43 -11.10 22.33
N GLY A 35 -3.77 -10.82 21.09
CA GLY A 35 -4.28 -11.82 20.14
C GLY A 35 -3.12 -12.65 19.57
N LYS A 36 -2.59 -13.58 20.34
CA LYS A 36 -1.63 -14.60 19.87
C LYS A 36 -2.19 -15.31 18.65
N GLN A 37 -1.69 -14.95 17.46
CA GLN A 37 -1.84 -15.82 16.30
C GLN A 37 -1.04 -17.10 16.58
N ALA A 38 -1.70 -18.24 16.43
CA ALA A 38 -1.09 -19.55 16.56
C ALA A 38 -0.07 -19.76 15.43
N GLY A 39 1.21 -19.64 15.71
CA GLY A 39 2.29 -19.90 14.74
C GLY A 39 3.68 -19.39 15.12
N ASP A 40 3.80 -18.28 15.82
CA ASP A 40 5.12 -17.76 16.20
C ASP A 40 5.59 -18.34 17.53
N THR A 41 6.50 -19.33 17.46
CA THR A 41 7.12 -19.96 18.64
C THR A 41 8.40 -19.24 19.09
N SER A 42 8.74 -18.11 18.51
CA SER A 42 9.96 -17.38 18.86
C SER A 42 9.80 -16.65 20.21
N PRO A 43 10.69 -16.90 21.20
CA PRO A 43 10.65 -16.22 22.51
C PRO A 43 10.93 -14.72 22.42
N LEU A 44 11.37 -14.21 21.26
CA LEU A 44 11.70 -12.82 21.01
C LEU A 44 10.64 -12.08 20.15
N GLY A 45 9.50 -12.74 19.84
CA GLY A 45 8.42 -12.18 19.01
C GLY A 45 8.71 -12.17 17.50
N THR A 46 7.79 -11.60 16.75
CA THR A 46 7.82 -11.53 15.28
C THR A 46 9.10 -10.86 14.78
N PRO A 47 9.75 -11.41 13.75
CA PRO A 47 10.96 -10.82 13.18
C PRO A 47 10.62 -9.57 12.36
N TYR A 48 11.29 -8.48 12.65
CA TYR A 48 11.29 -7.27 11.85
C TYR A 48 12.47 -7.26 10.89
N ARG A 49 12.22 -7.13 9.60
CA ARG A 49 13.25 -7.07 8.57
C ARG A 49 13.53 -5.64 8.15
N ARG A 50 14.83 -5.33 7.99
CA ARG A 50 15.31 -4.06 7.47
C ARG A 50 16.42 -4.33 6.44
N GLY A 51 16.03 -4.51 5.20
CA GLY A 51 16.92 -5.03 4.14
C GLY A 51 17.41 -6.42 4.50
N SER A 52 18.72 -6.64 4.51
CA SER A 52 19.34 -7.92 4.90
C SER A 52 19.38 -8.18 6.41
N VAL A 53 18.91 -7.24 7.24
CA VAL A 53 19.01 -7.32 8.71
C VAL A 53 17.67 -7.76 9.28
N THR A 54 17.68 -8.79 10.13
CA THR A 54 16.52 -9.23 10.92
C THR A 54 16.70 -8.77 12.37
N LEU A 55 15.70 -8.06 12.91
CA LEU A 55 15.67 -7.57 14.28
C LEU A 55 14.50 -8.22 15.03
N ARG A 56 14.64 -8.42 16.35
CA ARG A 56 13.59 -8.99 17.20
C ARG A 56 13.58 -8.31 18.57
N GLY A 57 12.42 -8.33 19.23
CA GLY A 57 12.23 -7.81 20.56
C GLY A 57 12.67 -6.35 20.68
N LYS A 58 13.48 -6.03 21.69
CA LYS A 58 13.95 -4.65 21.96
C LYS A 58 14.83 -4.03 20.86
N MET A 59 15.26 -4.81 19.88
CA MET A 59 16.06 -4.31 18.74
C MET A 59 15.19 -3.76 17.62
N VAL A 60 13.88 -4.03 17.63
CA VAL A 60 12.92 -3.47 16.65
C VAL A 60 12.83 -1.96 16.89
N PRO A 61 13.08 -1.12 15.87
CA PRO A 61 13.03 0.33 16.02
C PRO A 61 11.60 0.82 16.24
N ARG A 62 11.43 1.86 17.05
CA ARG A 62 10.11 2.49 17.29
C ARG A 62 9.59 3.28 16.07
N HIS A 63 10.48 3.68 15.18
CA HIS A 63 10.16 4.46 13.98
C HIS A 63 10.72 3.78 12.74
N SER A 64 9.92 3.71 11.68
CA SER A 64 10.36 3.21 10.37
C SER A 64 11.44 4.11 9.75
N THR A 65 12.11 3.61 8.73
CA THR A 65 13.11 4.40 7.96
C THR A 65 12.48 5.63 7.32
N THR A 66 11.25 5.52 6.80
CA THR A 66 10.49 6.68 6.28
C THR A 66 10.12 7.66 7.39
N GLY A 67 9.71 7.19 8.56
CA GLY A 67 9.43 8.06 9.71
C GLY A 67 10.64 8.87 10.13
N LYS A 68 11.84 8.26 10.15
CA LYS A 68 13.10 8.95 10.43
C LYS A 68 13.52 9.95 9.33
N LEU A 69 13.15 9.70 8.07
CA LEU A 69 13.43 10.63 6.97
C LEU A 69 12.64 11.94 7.15
N ILE A 70 11.40 11.83 7.65
CA ILE A 70 10.47 12.96 7.76
C ILE A 70 10.63 13.69 9.11
N SER A 71 11.20 13.04 10.15
CA SER A 71 11.39 13.66 11.46
C SER A 71 12.44 14.78 11.39
N GLU A 72 12.15 15.91 12.05
CA GLU A 72 13.05 17.07 12.13
C GLU A 72 14.24 16.86 13.07
N GLU A 73 14.25 15.81 13.89
CA GLU A 73 15.40 15.51 14.76
C GLU A 73 16.53 14.88 13.93
N PRO A 74 17.66 15.57 13.77
CA PRO A 74 18.85 14.97 13.18
C PRO A 74 19.26 13.80 14.07
N GLY A 75 19.24 12.60 13.53
CA GLY A 75 19.82 11.45 14.22
C GLY A 75 21.26 11.76 14.62
N THR A 76 21.65 11.44 15.84
CA THR A 76 23.03 11.55 16.30
C THR A 76 23.98 10.59 15.59
N ASP A 77 23.42 9.66 14.83
CA ASP A 77 24.17 8.65 14.05
C ASP A 77 24.47 9.17 12.65
N TRP A 78 25.76 9.27 12.30
CA TRP A 78 26.21 9.67 10.97
C TRP A 78 25.57 8.85 9.83
N ARG A 79 25.14 7.61 10.11
CA ARG A 79 24.45 6.73 9.16
C ARG A 79 23.03 7.22 8.82
N ASP A 80 22.45 8.07 9.64
CA ASP A 80 21.16 8.70 9.41
C ASP A 80 21.31 10.06 8.68
N ALA A 81 22.55 10.49 8.37
CA ALA A 81 22.80 11.70 7.59
C ALA A 81 22.30 11.55 6.15
N ASP A 82 21.77 12.63 5.59
CA ASP A 82 21.13 12.67 4.27
C ASP A 82 21.97 12.13 3.10
N PRO A 83 23.31 12.35 3.01
CA PRO A 83 24.11 11.75 1.96
C PRO A 83 24.04 10.21 1.94
N TRP A 84 24.12 9.57 3.11
CA TRP A 84 24.01 8.11 3.24
C TRP A 84 22.60 7.62 2.98
N ARG A 85 21.61 8.42 3.37
CA ARG A 85 20.20 8.16 3.09
C ARG A 85 19.93 8.18 1.59
N THR A 86 20.50 9.15 0.85
CA THR A 86 20.40 9.23 -0.60
C THR A 86 20.95 7.98 -1.28
N LEU A 87 22.11 7.47 -0.85
CA LEU A 87 22.69 6.24 -1.39
C LEU A 87 21.79 5.02 -1.14
N ARG A 88 21.15 4.94 0.02
CA ARG A 88 20.16 3.88 0.31
C ARG A 88 18.93 3.97 -0.58
N ILE A 89 18.42 5.18 -0.82
CA ILE A 89 17.29 5.40 -1.73
C ILE A 89 17.66 4.96 -3.15
N GLN A 90 18.85 5.32 -3.62
CA GLN A 90 19.36 4.90 -4.92
C GLN A 90 19.49 3.38 -5.01
N SER A 91 20.00 2.73 -3.98
CA SER A 91 20.12 1.26 -3.92
C SER A 91 18.75 0.60 -4.07
N GLU A 92 17.71 1.08 -3.39
CA GLU A 92 16.37 0.52 -3.53
C GLU A 92 15.77 0.68 -4.93
N PHE A 93 16.08 1.79 -5.63
CA PHE A 93 15.71 1.93 -7.04
C PHE A 93 16.43 0.92 -7.92
N VAL A 94 17.73 0.71 -7.69
CA VAL A 94 18.52 -0.29 -8.45
C VAL A 94 17.97 -1.70 -8.21
N ASP A 95 17.73 -2.08 -6.96
CA ASP A 95 17.21 -3.40 -6.59
C ASP A 95 15.82 -3.63 -7.21
N GLY A 96 14.93 -2.63 -7.14
CA GLY A 96 13.59 -2.70 -7.71
C GLY A 96 13.61 -2.80 -9.24
N PHE A 97 14.44 -2.01 -9.91
CA PHE A 97 14.57 -2.04 -11.36
C PHE A 97 15.19 -3.36 -11.85
N ASP A 98 16.19 -3.88 -11.17
CA ASP A 98 16.83 -5.15 -11.53
C ASP A 98 15.86 -6.34 -11.35
N ALA A 99 15.23 -6.45 -10.18
CA ALA A 99 14.32 -7.54 -9.88
C ALA A 99 13.09 -7.58 -10.80
N LEU A 100 12.59 -6.42 -11.24
CA LEU A 100 11.39 -6.31 -12.07
C LEU A 100 11.70 -6.15 -13.57
N ALA A 101 12.97 -6.05 -13.98
CA ALA A 101 13.37 -5.77 -15.36
C ALA A 101 12.78 -6.74 -16.40
N LYS A 102 12.54 -7.99 -16.02
CA LYS A 102 12.05 -9.07 -16.90
C LYS A 102 10.62 -9.51 -16.54
N LEU A 103 9.88 -8.72 -15.78
CA LEU A 103 8.56 -9.12 -15.30
C LEU A 103 7.54 -9.36 -16.43
N GLY A 104 7.65 -8.62 -17.52
CA GLY A 104 6.66 -8.64 -18.59
C GLY A 104 5.37 -7.89 -18.24
N PRO A 105 4.25 -8.19 -18.91
CA PRO A 105 2.97 -7.56 -18.62
C PRO A 105 2.50 -7.89 -17.19
N ALA A 106 2.05 -6.88 -16.46
CA ALA A 106 1.57 -7.05 -15.11
C ALA A 106 0.38 -6.15 -14.78
N VAL A 107 -0.48 -6.60 -13.88
CA VAL A 107 -1.60 -5.83 -13.33
C VAL A 107 -1.42 -5.72 -11.82
N SER A 108 -1.51 -4.50 -11.30
CA SER A 108 -1.51 -4.27 -9.86
C SER A 108 -2.90 -4.42 -9.27
N ILE A 109 -3.01 -5.12 -8.14
CA ILE A 109 -4.24 -5.29 -7.38
C ILE A 109 -4.04 -4.70 -5.99
N PHE A 110 -4.89 -3.74 -5.65
CA PHE A 110 -4.91 -3.03 -4.38
C PHE A 110 -6.21 -3.28 -3.64
N GLY A 111 -6.17 -3.23 -2.31
CA GLY A 111 -7.35 -3.38 -1.47
C GLY A 111 -6.98 -3.46 0.02
N SER A 112 -7.98 -3.70 0.86
CA SER A 112 -7.80 -3.73 2.31
C SER A 112 -6.93 -4.90 2.76
N ALA A 113 -5.96 -4.62 3.64
CA ALA A 113 -5.21 -5.63 4.37
C ALA A 113 -6.05 -6.35 5.45
N ARG A 114 -7.26 -5.84 5.75
CA ARG A 114 -8.15 -6.32 6.81
C ARG A 114 -9.30 -7.20 6.27
N THR A 115 -9.34 -7.44 4.97
CA THR A 115 -10.36 -8.30 4.36
C THR A 115 -10.11 -9.75 4.79
N GLU A 116 -11.09 -10.33 5.46
CA GLU A 116 -11.01 -11.72 5.94
C GLU A 116 -11.16 -12.72 4.79
N PRO A 117 -10.58 -13.93 4.88
CA PRO A 117 -10.73 -14.95 3.84
C PRO A 117 -12.16 -15.39 3.57
N THR A 118 -13.10 -15.12 4.47
CA THR A 118 -14.56 -15.39 4.34
C THR A 118 -15.32 -14.27 3.63
N ASP A 119 -14.68 -13.13 3.40
CA ASP A 119 -15.29 -11.99 2.70
C ASP A 119 -15.39 -12.30 1.20
N PRO A 120 -16.53 -11.98 0.54
CA PRO A 120 -16.69 -12.17 -0.90
C PRO A 120 -15.60 -11.48 -1.74
N TYR A 121 -15.10 -10.32 -1.32
CA TYR A 121 -14.04 -9.62 -2.04
C TYR A 121 -12.71 -10.35 -2.02
N TYR A 122 -12.42 -11.15 -0.99
CA TYR A 122 -11.24 -12.02 -0.97
C TYR A 122 -11.30 -13.05 -2.11
N GLU A 123 -12.43 -13.73 -2.25
CA GLU A 123 -12.64 -14.70 -3.32
C GLU A 123 -12.60 -14.05 -4.70
N HIS A 124 -13.23 -12.88 -4.87
CA HIS A 124 -13.18 -12.13 -6.12
C HIS A 124 -11.75 -11.75 -6.52
N ALA A 125 -10.95 -11.25 -5.58
CA ALA A 125 -9.55 -10.90 -5.84
C ALA A 125 -8.72 -12.13 -6.24
N MET A 126 -8.90 -13.24 -5.54
CA MET A 126 -8.23 -14.51 -5.84
C MET A 126 -8.58 -15.01 -7.24
N GLN A 127 -9.86 -15.00 -7.62
CA GLN A 127 -10.31 -15.47 -8.93
C GLN A 127 -9.82 -14.56 -10.08
N ILE A 128 -9.88 -13.24 -9.92
CA ILE A 128 -9.37 -12.28 -10.90
C ILE A 128 -7.87 -12.49 -11.11
N ALA A 129 -7.12 -12.60 -10.04
CA ALA A 129 -5.66 -12.82 -10.11
C ALA A 129 -5.30 -14.16 -10.78
N GLY A 130 -6.02 -15.24 -10.47
CA GLY A 130 -5.86 -16.52 -11.15
C GLY A 130 -6.15 -16.46 -12.66
N LYS A 131 -7.20 -15.74 -13.05
CA LYS A 131 -7.53 -15.53 -14.47
C LYS A 131 -6.47 -14.68 -15.20
N LEU A 132 -5.86 -13.67 -14.53
CA LEU A 132 -4.74 -12.90 -15.06
C LEU A 132 -3.50 -13.79 -15.26
N ALA A 133 -3.15 -14.57 -14.25
CA ALA A 133 -2.02 -15.50 -14.31
C ALA A 133 -2.15 -16.52 -15.44
N ASN A 134 -3.35 -17.07 -15.67
CA ASN A 134 -3.65 -17.97 -16.81
C ASN A 134 -3.47 -17.30 -18.18
N LYS A 135 -3.41 -15.97 -18.23
CA LYS A 135 -3.10 -15.19 -19.44
C LYS A 135 -1.62 -14.78 -19.51
N ASN A 136 -0.77 -15.35 -18.68
CA ASN A 136 0.64 -14.98 -18.53
C ASN A 136 0.84 -13.50 -18.14
N ILE A 137 -0.08 -12.94 -17.36
CA ILE A 137 0.01 -11.59 -16.81
C ILE A 137 0.39 -11.71 -15.34
N ALA A 138 1.49 -11.10 -14.95
CA ALA A 138 1.94 -11.07 -13.56
C ALA A 138 0.97 -10.26 -12.69
N VAL A 139 0.82 -10.65 -11.45
CA VAL A 139 0.01 -9.92 -10.46
C VAL A 139 0.93 -9.26 -9.45
N ILE A 140 0.81 -7.94 -9.32
CA ILE A 140 1.59 -7.15 -8.36
C ILE A 140 0.66 -6.72 -7.23
N THR A 141 1.09 -6.93 -5.99
CA THR A 141 0.40 -6.45 -4.78
C THR A 141 1.38 -5.82 -3.80
N GLY A 142 0.89 -5.29 -2.69
CA GLY A 142 1.72 -4.86 -1.57
C GLY A 142 2.33 -6.00 -0.75
N GLY A 143 2.00 -7.26 -1.06
CA GLY A 143 2.55 -8.44 -0.39
C GLY A 143 1.99 -8.72 1.00
N GLY A 144 1.10 -7.88 1.53
CA GLY A 144 0.48 -8.03 2.86
C GLY A 144 -0.72 -9.00 2.87
N PRO A 145 -1.48 -9.03 3.98
CA PRO A 145 -2.67 -9.86 4.13
C PRO A 145 -3.88 -9.32 3.36
N GLY A 146 -5.03 -9.95 3.52
CA GLY A 146 -6.32 -9.53 2.98
C GLY A 146 -6.40 -9.63 1.46
N ILE A 147 -6.83 -8.56 0.79
CA ILE A 147 -6.95 -8.53 -0.69
C ILE A 147 -5.62 -8.80 -1.37
N MET A 148 -4.50 -8.34 -0.80
CA MET A 148 -3.17 -8.58 -1.35
C MET A 148 -2.82 -10.08 -1.32
N GLU A 149 -3.05 -10.73 -0.19
CA GLU A 149 -2.86 -12.18 -0.05
C GLU A 149 -3.79 -12.95 -1.00
N ALA A 150 -5.07 -12.58 -1.07
CA ALA A 150 -6.02 -13.21 -1.97
C ALA A 150 -5.53 -13.18 -3.43
N ALA A 151 -5.08 -12.02 -3.89
CA ALA A 151 -4.57 -11.84 -5.25
C ALA A 151 -3.26 -12.63 -5.47
N ASN A 152 -2.32 -12.56 -4.54
CA ASN A 152 -1.08 -13.35 -4.61
C ASN A 152 -1.38 -14.85 -4.64
N ARG A 153 -2.30 -15.32 -3.80
CA ARG A 153 -2.74 -16.72 -3.75
C ARG A 153 -3.35 -17.18 -5.06
N GLY A 154 -4.24 -16.38 -5.63
CA GLY A 154 -4.86 -16.69 -6.92
C GLY A 154 -3.84 -16.81 -8.05
N ALA A 155 -2.87 -15.89 -8.13
CA ALA A 155 -1.81 -15.92 -9.11
C ALA A 155 -0.88 -17.13 -8.93
N ALA A 156 -0.44 -17.40 -7.69
CA ALA A 156 0.47 -18.50 -7.39
C ALA A 156 -0.18 -19.87 -7.65
N LEU A 157 -1.44 -20.08 -7.24
CA LEU A 157 -2.18 -21.33 -7.48
C LEU A 157 -2.41 -21.60 -8.97
N ALA A 158 -2.50 -20.56 -9.79
CA ALA A 158 -2.57 -20.68 -11.24
C ALA A 158 -1.18 -20.87 -11.91
N GLY A 159 -0.10 -20.99 -11.12
CA GLY A 159 1.27 -21.17 -11.60
C GLY A 159 1.88 -19.90 -12.22
N GLY A 160 1.31 -18.72 -11.96
CA GLY A 160 1.76 -17.45 -12.50
C GLY A 160 2.78 -16.73 -11.63
N THR A 161 3.20 -15.55 -12.09
CA THR A 161 4.10 -14.67 -11.35
C THR A 161 3.31 -13.83 -10.35
N SER A 162 3.58 -14.07 -9.07
CA SER A 162 2.96 -13.41 -7.92
C SER A 162 3.97 -12.51 -7.25
N VAL A 163 3.80 -11.19 -7.42
CA VAL A 163 4.76 -10.19 -6.95
C VAL A 163 4.23 -9.51 -5.68
N GLY A 164 5.10 -9.37 -4.68
CA GLY A 164 4.85 -8.60 -3.47
C GLY A 164 5.84 -7.44 -3.35
N LEU A 165 5.36 -6.22 -3.44
CA LEU A 165 6.14 -5.01 -3.16
C LEU A 165 5.80 -4.55 -1.74
N SER A 166 6.50 -5.09 -0.76
CA SER A 166 6.25 -4.76 0.65
C SER A 166 6.95 -3.48 1.08
N ILE A 167 6.53 -2.95 2.23
CA ILE A 167 7.12 -1.77 2.84
C ILE A 167 7.51 -2.07 4.29
N GLU A 168 8.61 -1.52 4.73
CA GLU A 168 9.07 -1.60 6.11
C GLU A 168 8.02 -0.97 7.05
N LEU A 169 7.32 -1.81 7.82
CA LEU A 169 6.41 -1.38 8.88
C LEU A 169 6.88 -2.00 10.20
N PRO A 170 7.08 -1.20 11.27
CA PRO A 170 7.70 -1.68 12.51
C PRO A 170 6.95 -2.80 13.25
N PHE A 171 5.67 -3.03 12.89
CA PHE A 171 4.77 -3.93 13.63
C PHE A 171 3.96 -4.86 12.71
N GLU A 172 4.25 -4.89 11.41
CA GLU A 172 3.56 -5.77 10.47
C GLU A 172 4.46 -6.92 10.01
N GLU A 173 3.83 -8.05 9.69
CA GLU A 173 4.50 -9.25 9.22
C GLU A 173 5.13 -9.04 7.82
N THR A 174 6.10 -9.88 7.52
CA THR A 174 6.73 -10.03 6.19
C THR A 174 5.68 -10.37 5.13
N THR A 175 6.06 -10.33 3.85
CA THR A 175 5.22 -10.73 2.71
C THR A 175 4.49 -12.05 2.95
N ASN A 176 3.24 -12.13 2.47
CA ASN A 176 2.44 -13.35 2.55
C ASN A 176 3.10 -14.52 1.80
N ASP A 177 2.75 -15.75 2.17
CA ASP A 177 3.40 -16.99 1.68
C ASP A 177 3.17 -17.28 0.18
N TRP A 178 2.25 -16.55 -0.48
CA TRP A 178 1.92 -16.74 -1.89
C TRP A 178 2.73 -15.87 -2.84
N VAL A 179 3.63 -15.05 -2.31
CA VAL A 179 4.56 -14.23 -3.10
C VAL A 179 5.72 -15.07 -3.58
N ASN A 180 5.94 -15.17 -4.90
CA ASN A 180 7.09 -15.85 -5.48
C ASN A 180 8.20 -14.90 -5.98
N LEU A 181 7.90 -13.59 -6.10
CA LEU A 181 8.87 -12.53 -6.30
C LEU A 181 8.57 -11.39 -5.31
N GLY A 182 9.35 -11.27 -4.25
CA GLY A 182 9.16 -10.31 -3.17
C GLY A 182 10.27 -9.28 -3.11
N ILE A 183 9.92 -8.00 -2.97
CA ILE A 183 10.85 -6.90 -2.74
C ILE A 183 10.37 -6.11 -1.54
N GLU A 184 11.26 -5.89 -0.57
CA GLU A 184 10.97 -5.12 0.63
C GLU A 184 11.60 -3.72 0.53
N PHE A 185 10.77 -2.69 0.52
CA PHE A 185 11.19 -1.30 0.44
C PHE A 185 11.17 -0.63 1.81
N ARG A 186 12.05 0.34 2.03
CA ARG A 186 12.05 1.23 3.20
C ARG A 186 11.37 2.55 2.91
N TYR A 187 11.32 2.95 1.64
CA TYR A 187 10.81 4.26 1.23
C TYR A 187 9.55 4.11 0.37
N PHE A 188 8.44 4.72 0.84
CA PHE A 188 7.16 4.67 0.14
C PHE A 188 7.24 5.15 -1.31
N PHE A 189 7.93 6.24 -1.58
CA PHE A 189 8.04 6.81 -2.93
C PHE A 189 8.82 5.92 -3.91
N VAL A 190 9.81 5.15 -3.43
CA VAL A 190 10.50 4.16 -4.27
C VAL A 190 9.54 3.04 -4.65
N ARG A 191 8.84 2.46 -3.65
CA ARG A 191 7.84 1.42 -3.84
C ARG A 191 6.73 1.86 -4.80
N LYS A 192 6.17 3.06 -4.62
CA LYS A 192 5.14 3.64 -5.47
C LYS A 192 5.60 3.76 -6.93
N THR A 193 6.84 4.21 -7.14
CA THR A 193 7.44 4.25 -8.49
C THR A 193 7.47 2.86 -9.14
N MET A 194 7.75 1.79 -8.40
CA MET A 194 7.74 0.43 -8.95
C MET A 194 6.33 -0.02 -9.35
N PHE A 195 5.31 0.26 -8.53
CA PHE A 195 3.91 0.00 -8.90
C PHE A 195 3.54 0.67 -10.22
N VAL A 196 3.79 1.96 -10.33
CA VAL A 196 3.45 2.74 -11.52
C VAL A 196 4.23 2.28 -12.75
N LYS A 197 5.54 2.05 -12.60
CA LYS A 197 6.42 1.71 -13.71
C LYS A 197 6.15 0.33 -14.31
N TYR A 198 5.83 -0.64 -13.47
CA TYR A 198 5.75 -2.05 -13.91
C TYR A 198 4.32 -2.56 -14.09
N SER A 199 3.30 -1.73 -13.83
CA SER A 199 1.91 -2.08 -14.06
C SER A 199 1.42 -1.59 -15.42
N SER A 200 0.74 -2.47 -16.15
CA SER A 200 0.02 -2.15 -17.38
C SER A 200 -1.42 -1.72 -17.12
N GLY A 201 -1.93 -1.95 -15.92
CA GLY A 201 -3.25 -1.57 -15.44
C GLY A 201 -3.36 -1.80 -13.93
N ALA A 202 -4.41 -1.25 -13.31
CA ALA A 202 -4.64 -1.38 -11.88
C ALA A 202 -6.10 -1.72 -11.55
N ILE A 203 -6.30 -2.60 -10.57
CA ILE A 203 -7.62 -2.96 -10.03
C ILE A 203 -7.64 -2.63 -8.54
N PHE A 204 -8.60 -1.81 -8.13
CA PHE A 204 -8.77 -1.36 -6.76
C PHE A 204 -10.02 -2.00 -6.16
N PHE A 205 -9.84 -2.87 -5.19
CA PHE A 205 -10.88 -3.41 -4.32
C PHE A 205 -11.19 -2.47 -3.16
N PRO A 206 -12.28 -2.68 -2.43
CA PRO A 206 -12.54 -1.94 -1.20
C PRO A 206 -11.33 -1.91 -0.27
N GLY A 207 -10.99 -0.70 0.22
CA GLY A 207 -9.80 -0.55 1.06
C GLY A 207 -9.72 0.79 1.78
N GLY A 208 -8.76 0.92 2.67
CA GLY A 208 -8.55 2.11 3.48
C GLY A 208 -7.63 3.15 2.81
N TYR A 209 -7.02 3.98 3.65
CA TYR A 209 -6.18 5.09 3.20
C TYR A 209 -5.02 4.66 2.28
N GLY A 210 -4.39 3.51 2.53
CA GLY A 210 -3.32 3.02 1.66
C GLY A 210 -3.81 2.68 0.26
N THR A 211 -5.02 2.10 0.14
CA THR A 211 -5.66 1.81 -1.15
C THR A 211 -6.04 3.10 -1.88
N LEU A 212 -6.61 4.07 -1.17
CA LEU A 212 -7.00 5.37 -1.71
C LEU A 212 -5.78 6.19 -2.13
N ASP A 213 -4.69 6.15 -1.38
CA ASP A 213 -3.43 6.83 -1.68
C ASP A 213 -2.83 6.35 -3.02
N GLU A 214 -2.76 5.03 -3.24
CA GLU A 214 -2.31 4.47 -4.51
C GLU A 214 -3.28 4.78 -5.66
N MET A 215 -4.59 4.75 -5.39
CA MET A 215 -5.60 5.06 -6.40
C MET A 215 -5.50 6.51 -6.86
N PHE A 216 -5.45 7.45 -5.93
CA PHE A 216 -5.36 8.88 -6.27
C PHE A 216 -4.01 9.24 -6.90
N GLU A 217 -2.91 8.57 -6.53
CA GLU A 217 -1.64 8.77 -7.22
C GLU A 217 -1.74 8.36 -8.70
N VAL A 218 -2.26 7.18 -8.99
CA VAL A 218 -2.43 6.71 -10.37
C VAL A 218 -3.39 7.62 -11.14
N LEU A 219 -4.49 8.07 -10.53
CA LEU A 219 -5.43 9.03 -11.14
C LEU A 219 -4.75 10.36 -11.48
N VAL A 220 -3.96 10.93 -10.57
CA VAL A 220 -3.23 12.19 -10.81
C VAL A 220 -2.20 12.00 -11.93
N LEU A 221 -1.47 10.89 -11.94
CA LEU A 221 -0.47 10.62 -12.98
C LEU A 221 -1.12 10.41 -14.35
N ALA A 222 -2.30 9.78 -14.41
CA ALA A 222 -3.09 9.63 -15.64
C ALA A 222 -3.64 10.99 -16.11
N GLN A 223 -4.28 11.76 -15.23
CA GLN A 223 -4.80 13.09 -15.51
C GLN A 223 -3.74 14.04 -16.04
N THR A 224 -2.55 14.01 -15.46
CA THR A 224 -1.43 14.88 -15.85
C THR A 224 -0.58 14.34 -17.00
N HIS A 225 -1.01 13.25 -17.62
CA HIS A 225 -0.29 12.56 -18.71
C HIS A 225 1.17 12.20 -18.38
N LYS A 226 1.46 11.91 -17.11
CA LYS A 226 2.78 11.45 -16.65
C LYS A 226 2.99 9.95 -16.85
N ILE A 227 1.90 9.20 -16.92
CA ILE A 227 1.89 7.79 -17.33
C ILE A 227 1.09 7.66 -18.63
N GLY A 228 1.42 6.63 -19.40
CA GLY A 228 0.65 6.29 -20.60
C GLY A 228 -0.76 5.81 -20.24
N ASN A 229 -1.45 5.23 -21.20
CA ASN A 229 -2.78 4.67 -20.97
C ASN A 229 -2.69 3.47 -20.01
N MET A 230 -2.81 3.72 -18.71
CA MET A 230 -2.90 2.73 -17.65
C MET A 230 -4.35 2.63 -17.20
N PRO A 231 -5.09 1.60 -17.62
CA PRO A 231 -6.50 1.42 -17.26
C PRO A 231 -6.67 1.24 -15.74
N ILE A 232 -7.65 1.94 -15.17
CA ILE A 232 -7.96 1.93 -13.74
C ILE A 232 -9.34 1.34 -13.54
N VAL A 233 -9.44 0.28 -12.74
CA VAL A 233 -10.70 -0.39 -12.41
C VAL A 233 -10.98 -0.27 -10.92
N LEU A 234 -12.16 0.19 -10.57
CA LEU A 234 -12.69 0.15 -9.21
C LEU A 234 -13.65 -1.05 -9.12
N PHE A 235 -13.24 -2.09 -8.43
CA PHE A 235 -14.06 -3.30 -8.28
C PHE A 235 -14.90 -3.23 -7.01
N GLY A 236 -16.23 -3.42 -7.13
CA GLY A 236 -17.16 -3.34 -6.01
C GLY A 236 -18.01 -2.07 -6.05
N THR A 237 -19.02 -2.05 -6.91
CA THR A 237 -19.89 -0.87 -7.17
C THR A 237 -20.48 -0.30 -5.89
N GLU A 238 -20.97 -1.15 -4.99
CA GLU A 238 -21.59 -0.72 -3.73
C GLU A 238 -20.62 0.08 -2.86
N TYR A 239 -19.38 -0.36 -2.75
CA TYR A 239 -18.38 0.33 -1.95
C TYR A 239 -17.97 1.69 -2.56
N TRP A 240 -17.75 1.72 -3.87
CA TRP A 240 -17.21 2.89 -4.55
C TRP A 240 -18.26 3.96 -4.89
N GLN A 241 -19.56 3.64 -4.83
CA GLN A 241 -20.63 4.52 -5.29
C GLN A 241 -20.60 5.93 -4.69
N ASP A 242 -20.35 6.06 -3.40
CA ASP A 242 -20.36 7.37 -2.73
C ASP A 242 -19.13 8.22 -3.11
N LEU A 243 -17.96 7.60 -3.25
CA LEU A 243 -16.78 8.29 -3.75
C LEU A 243 -16.98 8.73 -5.20
N VAL A 244 -17.52 7.87 -6.06
CA VAL A 244 -17.82 8.19 -7.47
C VAL A 244 -18.85 9.31 -7.56
N LYS A 245 -19.88 9.28 -6.72
CA LYS A 245 -20.89 10.35 -6.63
C LYS A 245 -20.25 11.67 -6.22
N TRP A 246 -19.33 11.65 -5.26
CA TRP A 246 -18.59 12.85 -4.85
C TRP A 246 -17.68 13.39 -5.96
N ILE A 247 -16.99 12.51 -6.69
CA ILE A 247 -16.15 12.87 -7.82
C ILE A 247 -16.99 13.52 -8.94
N LYS A 248 -18.10 12.87 -9.33
CA LYS A 248 -18.99 13.33 -10.41
C LYS A 248 -19.90 14.50 -10.03
N GLY A 249 -20.05 14.80 -8.75
CA GLY A 249 -20.79 15.94 -8.21
C GLY A 249 -19.84 17.04 -7.73
N PRO A 250 -19.63 17.19 -6.40
CA PRO A 250 -18.90 18.34 -5.86
C PRO A 250 -17.54 18.61 -6.49
N LEU A 251 -16.78 17.58 -6.86
CA LEU A 251 -15.45 17.76 -7.42
C LEU A 251 -15.51 18.31 -8.85
N LEU A 252 -16.44 17.80 -9.67
CA LEU A 252 -16.66 18.26 -11.04
C LEU A 252 -17.40 19.59 -11.07
N ASP A 253 -18.48 19.73 -10.30
CA ASP A 253 -19.34 20.93 -10.28
C ASP A 253 -18.56 22.20 -9.87
N GLN A 254 -17.52 22.03 -9.03
CA GLN A 254 -16.64 23.12 -8.61
C GLN A 254 -15.43 23.32 -9.54
N ASN A 255 -15.37 22.63 -10.67
CA ASN A 255 -14.26 22.68 -11.63
C ASN A 255 -12.89 22.30 -11.03
N MET A 256 -12.86 21.38 -10.04
CA MET A 256 -11.61 20.85 -9.49
C MET A 256 -11.01 19.77 -10.41
N ILE A 257 -11.82 19.17 -11.26
CA ILE A 257 -11.46 18.24 -12.32
C ILE A 257 -12.24 18.60 -13.60
N SER A 258 -11.80 18.11 -14.74
CA SER A 258 -12.49 18.25 -16.04
C SER A 258 -13.47 17.11 -16.29
N GLU A 259 -14.41 17.30 -17.23
CA GLU A 259 -15.35 16.23 -17.64
C GLU A 259 -14.63 14.95 -18.11
N SER A 260 -13.52 15.10 -18.83
CA SER A 260 -12.72 13.98 -19.30
C SER A 260 -12.06 13.16 -18.18
N ASP A 261 -11.88 13.74 -17.00
CA ASP A 261 -11.24 13.05 -15.88
C ASP A 261 -12.15 11.98 -15.25
N ILE A 262 -13.46 12.07 -15.51
CA ILE A 262 -14.44 11.06 -15.07
C ILE A 262 -14.20 9.71 -15.75
N ASP A 263 -13.66 9.74 -16.96
CA ASP A 263 -13.42 8.55 -17.79
C ASP A 263 -12.07 7.88 -17.48
N LEU A 264 -11.28 8.41 -16.54
CA LEU A 264 -9.99 7.84 -16.14
C LEU A 264 -10.13 6.49 -15.44
N PHE A 265 -11.30 6.17 -14.90
CA PHE A 265 -11.56 4.90 -14.22
C PHE A 265 -12.91 4.29 -14.62
N THR A 266 -13.00 2.98 -14.47
CA THR A 266 -14.27 2.23 -14.66
C THR A 266 -14.63 1.51 -13.39
N VAL A 267 -15.93 1.51 -13.03
CA VAL A 267 -16.47 0.79 -11.87
C VAL A 267 -17.20 -0.46 -12.38
N THR A 268 -16.92 -1.62 -11.80
CA THR A 268 -17.57 -2.87 -12.21
C THR A 268 -17.58 -3.90 -11.07
N ASP A 269 -18.55 -4.83 -11.15
CA ASP A 269 -18.62 -6.05 -10.32
C ASP A 269 -18.34 -7.31 -11.15
N SER A 270 -18.04 -7.14 -12.46
CA SER A 270 -17.74 -8.25 -13.38
C SER A 270 -16.26 -8.55 -13.43
N HIS A 271 -15.86 -9.80 -13.15
CA HIS A 271 -14.47 -10.25 -13.29
C HIS A 271 -13.97 -10.11 -14.73
N GLU A 272 -14.80 -10.51 -15.69
CA GLU A 272 -14.46 -10.48 -17.12
C GLU A 272 -14.22 -9.05 -17.57
N GLU A 273 -15.07 -8.14 -17.15
CA GLU A 273 -14.93 -6.72 -17.49
C GLU A 273 -13.71 -6.10 -16.80
N ALA A 274 -13.49 -6.36 -15.51
CA ALA A 274 -12.33 -5.88 -14.78
C ALA A 274 -11.01 -6.31 -15.44
N ILE A 275 -10.92 -7.59 -15.83
CA ILE A 275 -9.75 -8.13 -16.51
C ILE A 275 -9.60 -7.51 -17.92
N ARG A 276 -10.67 -7.45 -18.70
CA ARG A 276 -10.65 -6.86 -20.04
C ARG A 276 -10.13 -5.42 -20.01
N ILE A 277 -10.63 -4.62 -19.08
CA ILE A 277 -10.23 -3.21 -18.94
C ILE A 277 -8.78 -3.13 -18.44
N ALA A 278 -8.46 -3.76 -17.31
CA ALA A 278 -7.12 -3.68 -16.73
C ALA A 278 -6.02 -4.17 -17.67
N THR A 279 -6.34 -5.03 -18.64
CA THR A 279 -5.38 -5.55 -19.62
C THR A 279 -5.42 -4.82 -20.97
N SER A 280 -6.29 -3.84 -21.16
CA SER A 280 -6.43 -3.14 -22.45
C SER A 280 -5.19 -2.29 -22.80
N GLY A 281 -4.39 -1.89 -21.83
CA GLY A 281 -3.11 -1.21 -22.02
C GLY A 281 -1.95 -2.14 -22.45
N ILE A 282 -2.17 -3.46 -22.41
CA ILE A 282 -1.16 -4.44 -22.81
C ILE A 282 -1.20 -4.58 -24.33
N THR A 283 -0.29 -3.89 -25.01
CA THR A 283 -0.09 -4.11 -26.45
C THR A 283 0.52 -5.48 -26.67
N SER A 284 -0.14 -6.30 -27.49
CA SER A 284 0.46 -7.55 -28.00
C SER A 284 1.76 -7.19 -28.72
N LYS A 285 2.90 -7.60 -28.13
CA LYS A 285 4.19 -7.52 -28.82
C LYS A 285 4.32 -8.65 -29.82
#